data_03e36954a5752d6ad6f0834dda60e5c0
#
_entry.id   03e36954a5752d6ad6f0834dda60e5c0
#
_cell.length_a   1.000
_cell.length_b   1.000
_cell.length_c   1.000
_cell.angle_alpha   90.00
_cell.angle_beta   90.00
_cell.angle_gamma   90.00
#
_symmetry.space_group_name_H-M   'P 1'
#
loop_
_entity.id
_entity.type
_entity.pdbx_description
1 polymer ?
#
loop_
_entity_poly.entity_id
_entity_poly.type
_entity_poly.pdbx_seq_one_letter_code
_entity_poly.pdbx_strand_id
1 'polypeptide(L)'
;MKLQNKILLITGWGVGIEPLQSLKLGLTKAGYDTQLINIFNILGGDFHEQLDFLTDIDVVVGWSLGGQLATYLVDFFYKQTGQTKTLITLASNPCFVANTSWHTAMPADVFSQFKASFLQNPQATLKRFYYLITLGSSQAKQDWLSVQNIANPPSNKLLLEGLQMLEQLNLVDNLKTYPGRQLHLFAEQDNVIPCKIMENFKDIATENMSYKLIKDATHAFPYLQVERTIEEICQFLTIHQQSS
;
A
#
# COMPACT_ATOMS: atom_id res chain seq x y z
N MET A 1 -5.27 -3.05 -31.49
CA MET A 1 -5.82 -3.02 -30.12
C MET A 1 -4.69 -2.56 -29.21
N LYS A 2 -4.82 -1.39 -28.51
CA LYS A 2 -3.88 -1.06 -27.43
C LYS A 2 -3.97 -2.18 -26.38
N LEU A 3 -2.84 -2.77 -26.04
CA LEU A 3 -2.75 -3.69 -24.91
C LEU A 3 -3.25 -2.95 -23.67
N GLN A 4 -4.25 -3.52 -23.02
CA GLN A 4 -4.84 -2.98 -21.80
C GLN A 4 -3.80 -3.20 -20.68
N ASN A 5 -3.35 -2.14 -20.01
CA ASN A 5 -2.40 -2.28 -18.91
C ASN A 5 -2.99 -3.17 -17.81
N LYS A 6 -2.24 -4.17 -17.39
CA LYS A 6 -2.63 -5.08 -16.30
C LYS A 6 -2.16 -4.52 -14.97
N ILE A 7 -3.10 -4.35 -14.04
CA ILE A 7 -2.85 -3.84 -12.69
C ILE A 7 -2.95 -4.97 -11.68
N LEU A 8 -1.93 -5.16 -10.87
CA LEU A 8 -1.99 -5.93 -9.63
C LEU A 8 -2.26 -4.98 -8.46
N LEU A 9 -3.37 -5.15 -7.77
CA LEU A 9 -3.76 -4.40 -6.59
C LEU A 9 -3.58 -5.27 -5.34
N ILE A 10 -2.82 -4.78 -4.34
CA ILE A 10 -2.49 -5.50 -3.11
C ILE A 10 -3.10 -4.75 -1.93
N THR A 11 -3.89 -5.45 -1.11
CA THR A 11 -4.57 -4.87 0.05
C THR A 11 -3.61 -4.54 1.21
N GLY A 12 -4.13 -3.84 2.22
CA GLY A 12 -3.41 -3.55 3.47
C GLY A 12 -3.56 -4.65 4.52
N TRP A 13 -2.83 -4.48 5.65
CA TRP A 13 -2.93 -5.36 6.79
C TRP A 13 -4.32 -5.28 7.44
N GLY A 14 -4.86 -6.41 7.86
CA GLY A 14 -6.02 -6.48 8.76
C GLY A 14 -7.40 -6.35 8.12
N VAL A 15 -7.51 -6.01 6.84
CA VAL A 15 -8.82 -5.66 6.23
C VAL A 15 -9.36 -6.69 5.22
N GLY A 16 -8.49 -7.53 4.63
CA GLY A 16 -8.90 -8.43 3.53
C GLY A 16 -8.98 -7.70 2.19
N ILE A 17 -9.58 -8.34 1.19
CA ILE A 17 -9.69 -7.78 -0.16
C ILE A 17 -10.96 -6.95 -0.38
N GLU A 18 -11.97 -7.14 0.43
CA GLU A 18 -13.30 -6.58 0.26
C GLU A 18 -13.32 -5.05 0.19
N PRO A 19 -12.59 -4.31 1.03
CA PRO A 19 -12.57 -2.85 0.96
C PRO A 19 -12.06 -2.30 -0.38
N LEU A 20 -11.19 -3.03 -1.08
CA LEU A 20 -10.64 -2.59 -2.37
C LEU A 20 -11.40 -3.08 -3.60
N GLN A 21 -12.52 -3.80 -3.43
CA GLN A 21 -13.33 -4.29 -4.57
C GLN A 21 -13.89 -3.13 -5.41
N SER A 22 -14.34 -2.05 -4.77
CA SER A 22 -14.84 -0.87 -5.50
C SER A 22 -13.72 -0.19 -6.30
N LEU A 23 -12.52 -0.08 -5.73
CA LEU A 23 -11.36 0.44 -6.44
C LEU A 23 -10.99 -0.44 -7.65
N LYS A 24 -10.94 -1.77 -7.45
CA LYS A 24 -10.74 -2.73 -8.54
C LYS A 24 -11.76 -2.53 -9.67
N LEU A 25 -13.06 -2.50 -9.32
CA LEU A 25 -14.13 -2.33 -10.31
C LEU A 25 -14.04 -0.99 -11.05
N GLY A 26 -13.69 0.08 -10.34
CA GLY A 26 -13.50 1.40 -10.94
C GLY A 26 -12.34 1.44 -11.93
N LEU A 27 -11.19 0.87 -11.58
CA LEU A 27 -10.05 0.74 -12.49
C LEU A 27 -10.40 -0.14 -13.70
N THR A 28 -11.15 -1.23 -13.50
CA THR A 28 -11.63 -2.08 -14.61
C THR A 28 -12.57 -1.30 -15.55
N LYS A 29 -13.48 -0.49 -15.01
CA LYS A 29 -14.35 0.40 -15.81
C LYS A 29 -13.55 1.48 -16.55
N ALA A 30 -12.44 1.93 -15.97
CA ALA A 30 -11.53 2.87 -16.62
C ALA A 30 -10.67 2.22 -17.74
N GLY A 31 -10.80 0.92 -17.97
CA GLY A 31 -10.16 0.22 -19.07
C GLY A 31 -8.89 -0.54 -18.70
N TYR A 32 -8.65 -0.84 -17.43
CA TYR A 32 -7.50 -1.63 -16.98
C TYR A 32 -7.93 -3.07 -16.64
N ASP A 33 -7.08 -4.05 -16.96
CA ASP A 33 -7.25 -5.42 -16.45
C ASP A 33 -6.71 -5.48 -15.01
N THR A 34 -7.60 -5.51 -14.02
CA THR A 34 -7.21 -5.36 -12.61
C THR A 34 -7.42 -6.65 -11.83
N GLN A 35 -6.32 -7.18 -11.28
CA GLN A 35 -6.33 -8.27 -10.32
C GLN A 35 -6.21 -7.70 -8.91
N LEU A 36 -6.90 -8.28 -7.93
CA LEU A 36 -6.84 -7.89 -6.51
C LEU A 36 -6.46 -9.10 -5.68
N ILE A 37 -5.42 -8.95 -4.88
CA ILE A 37 -4.93 -9.99 -3.98
C ILE A 37 -4.81 -9.49 -2.54
N ASN A 38 -4.81 -10.42 -1.59
CA ASN A 38 -4.51 -10.13 -0.20
C ASN A 38 -3.00 -9.94 0.01
N ILE A 39 -2.62 -9.47 1.21
CA ILE A 39 -1.23 -9.54 1.67
C ILE A 39 -0.73 -10.99 1.64
N PHE A 40 0.57 -11.15 1.49
CA PHE A 40 1.24 -12.44 1.48
C PHE A 40 2.64 -12.28 2.11
N ASN A 41 3.22 -13.38 2.59
CA ASN A 41 4.50 -13.35 3.27
C ASN A 41 5.68 -13.39 2.29
N ILE A 42 6.47 -12.31 2.22
CA ILE A 42 7.69 -12.24 1.39
C ILE A 42 8.96 -12.64 2.16
N LEU A 43 8.88 -12.86 3.47
CA LEU A 43 10.01 -13.30 4.29
C LEU A 43 10.20 -14.82 4.24
N GLY A 44 9.23 -15.56 3.68
CA GLY A 44 9.30 -17.00 3.48
C GLY A 44 10.12 -17.35 2.23
N GLY A 45 10.95 -18.43 2.31
CA GLY A 45 11.85 -18.84 1.24
C GLY A 45 11.20 -19.19 -0.11
N ASP A 46 9.93 -19.62 -0.10
CA ASP A 46 9.25 -20.15 -1.29
C ASP A 46 8.68 -19.05 -2.21
N PHE A 47 8.75 -17.78 -1.78
CA PHE A 47 8.16 -16.68 -2.54
C PHE A 47 8.89 -16.40 -3.86
N HIS A 48 10.19 -16.62 -3.90
CA HIS A 48 11.04 -16.31 -5.07
C HIS A 48 10.70 -17.16 -6.32
N GLU A 49 10.12 -18.35 -6.13
CA GLU A 49 9.72 -19.23 -7.24
C GLU A 49 8.40 -18.83 -7.91
N GLN A 50 7.65 -17.90 -7.32
CA GLN A 50 6.29 -17.54 -7.77
C GLN A 50 6.23 -16.22 -8.56
N LEU A 51 7.36 -15.64 -8.99
CA LEU A 51 7.37 -14.32 -9.64
C LEU A 51 6.94 -14.31 -11.11
N ASP A 52 6.74 -15.47 -11.72
CA ASP A 52 6.31 -15.59 -13.11
C ASP A 52 4.98 -14.85 -13.37
N PHE A 53 4.11 -14.75 -12.35
CA PHE A 53 2.85 -14.02 -12.47
C PHE A 53 3.05 -12.51 -12.70
N LEU A 54 4.19 -11.93 -12.30
CA LEU A 54 4.50 -10.52 -12.54
C LEU A 54 4.88 -10.24 -13.99
N THR A 55 5.23 -11.24 -14.77
CA THR A 55 5.66 -11.05 -16.16
C THR A 55 4.61 -10.28 -16.97
N ASP A 56 3.35 -10.62 -16.77
CA ASP A 56 2.20 -10.02 -17.47
C ASP A 56 1.65 -8.77 -16.81
N ILE A 57 2.15 -8.38 -15.63
CA ILE A 57 1.69 -7.19 -14.90
C ILE A 57 2.49 -5.96 -15.36
N ASP A 58 1.81 -4.85 -15.62
CA ASP A 58 2.42 -3.58 -16.00
C ASP A 58 2.53 -2.61 -14.81
N VAL A 59 1.55 -2.67 -13.92
CA VAL A 59 1.41 -1.75 -12.79
C VAL A 59 1.15 -2.54 -11.50
N VAL A 60 1.92 -2.26 -10.46
CA VAL A 60 1.67 -2.82 -9.12
C VAL A 60 1.23 -1.69 -8.19
N VAL A 61 0.03 -1.82 -7.64
CA VAL A 61 -0.60 -0.86 -6.72
C VAL A 61 -0.73 -1.52 -5.36
N GLY A 62 -0.28 -0.85 -4.29
CA GLY A 62 -0.40 -1.42 -2.95
C GLY A 62 -0.89 -0.42 -1.91
N TRP A 63 -1.80 -0.84 -1.04
CA TRP A 63 -2.30 -0.05 0.09
C TRP A 63 -1.60 -0.45 1.38
N SER A 64 -1.05 0.53 2.13
CA SER A 64 -0.42 0.32 3.44
C SER A 64 0.70 -0.73 3.38
N LEU A 65 0.63 -1.86 4.12
CA LEU A 65 1.55 -2.99 3.96
C LEU A 65 1.62 -3.48 2.51
N GLY A 66 0.49 -3.49 1.79
CA GLY A 66 0.49 -3.82 0.36
C GLY A 66 1.39 -2.92 -0.48
N GLY A 67 1.59 -1.66 -0.07
CA GLY A 67 2.54 -0.75 -0.71
C GLY A 67 4.01 -1.14 -0.49
N GLN A 68 4.34 -1.67 0.70
CA GLN A 68 5.67 -2.27 0.93
C GLN A 68 5.85 -3.55 0.09
N LEU A 69 4.83 -4.40 0.03
CA LEU A 69 4.86 -5.60 -0.80
C LEU A 69 5.00 -5.25 -2.29
N ALA A 70 4.27 -4.25 -2.77
CA ALA A 70 4.38 -3.75 -4.14
C ALA A 70 5.80 -3.24 -4.44
N THR A 71 6.38 -2.45 -3.53
CA THR A 71 7.76 -1.94 -3.65
C THR A 71 8.77 -3.08 -3.73
N TYR A 72 8.66 -4.06 -2.84
CA TYR A 72 9.53 -5.24 -2.85
C TYR A 72 9.41 -6.01 -4.17
N LEU A 73 8.18 -6.27 -4.63
CA LEU A 73 7.91 -7.02 -5.86
C LEU A 73 8.53 -6.38 -7.10
N VAL A 74 8.31 -5.08 -7.30
CA VAL A 74 8.79 -4.39 -8.51
C VAL A 74 10.30 -4.27 -8.52
N ASP A 75 10.93 -4.02 -7.37
CA ASP A 75 12.39 -3.95 -7.23
C ASP A 75 13.02 -5.32 -7.44
N PHE A 76 12.44 -6.36 -6.83
CA PHE A 76 12.93 -7.73 -7.00
C PHE A 76 12.80 -8.18 -8.46
N PHE A 77 11.65 -7.95 -9.11
CA PHE A 77 11.45 -8.28 -10.53
C PHE A 77 12.47 -7.54 -11.42
N TYR A 78 12.70 -6.25 -11.16
CA TYR A 78 13.70 -5.48 -11.88
C TYR A 78 15.11 -6.06 -11.72
N LYS A 79 15.51 -6.41 -10.50
CA LYS A 79 16.84 -7.02 -10.23
C LYS A 79 17.04 -8.36 -10.93
N GLN A 80 15.96 -9.14 -11.12
CA GLN A 80 16.03 -10.44 -11.80
C GLN A 80 15.99 -10.33 -13.33
N THR A 81 15.22 -9.38 -13.87
CA THR A 81 14.90 -9.34 -15.31
C THR A 81 15.45 -8.13 -16.05
N GLY A 82 15.84 -7.08 -15.34
CA GLY A 82 16.15 -5.77 -15.93
C GLY A 82 14.91 -4.98 -16.40
N GLN A 83 13.70 -5.54 -16.26
CA GLN A 83 12.47 -4.89 -16.69
C GLN A 83 11.79 -4.16 -15.53
N THR A 84 11.30 -2.97 -15.79
CA THR A 84 10.58 -2.16 -14.79
C THR A 84 9.06 -2.36 -14.88
N LYS A 85 8.39 -2.19 -13.74
CA LYS A 85 6.93 -2.06 -13.61
C LYS A 85 6.61 -0.67 -13.07
N THR A 86 5.41 -0.16 -13.31
CA THR A 86 4.96 1.06 -12.63
C THR A 86 4.56 0.71 -11.19
N LEU A 87 5.11 1.44 -10.22
CA LEU A 87 4.79 1.30 -8.79
C LEU A 87 3.82 2.40 -8.35
N ILE A 88 2.73 2.03 -7.67
CA ILE A 88 1.84 2.99 -7.02
C ILE A 88 1.62 2.55 -5.58
N THR A 89 1.88 3.43 -4.61
CA THR A 89 1.60 3.16 -3.21
C THR A 89 0.54 4.10 -2.64
N LEU A 90 -0.38 3.54 -1.87
CA LEU A 90 -1.50 4.25 -1.25
C LEU A 90 -1.35 4.17 0.27
N ALA A 91 -1.20 5.31 0.95
CA ALA A 91 -0.99 5.39 2.40
C ALA A 91 0.07 4.38 2.90
N SER A 92 1.26 4.38 2.30
CA SER A 92 2.33 3.43 2.64
C SER A 92 3.62 4.14 3.04
N ASN A 93 4.39 3.50 3.89
CA ASN A 93 5.71 3.94 4.34
C ASN A 93 6.74 2.85 4.02
N PRO A 94 7.84 3.13 3.32
CA PRO A 94 8.84 2.12 2.96
C PRO A 94 9.53 1.47 4.17
N CYS A 95 9.56 2.16 5.31
CA CYS A 95 10.02 1.65 6.60
C CYS A 95 8.96 2.02 7.65
N PHE A 96 8.15 1.03 8.07
CA PHE A 96 6.99 1.28 8.92
C PHE A 96 7.36 1.54 10.37
N VAL A 97 8.38 0.88 10.90
CA VAL A 97 8.87 1.08 12.27
C VAL A 97 10.11 1.98 12.24
N ALA A 98 10.08 3.05 13.05
CA ALA A 98 11.16 4.03 13.11
C ALA A 98 12.49 3.40 13.50
N ASN A 99 13.55 3.85 12.85
CA ASN A 99 14.93 3.48 13.13
C ASN A 99 15.87 4.70 13.04
N THR A 100 17.17 4.49 13.18
CA THR A 100 18.18 5.55 13.20
C THR A 100 18.31 6.33 11.88
N SER A 101 17.92 5.74 10.76
CA SER A 101 17.99 6.36 9.42
C SER A 101 16.63 6.85 8.89
N TRP A 102 15.51 6.38 9.48
CA TRP A 102 14.15 6.72 9.07
C TRP A 102 13.27 6.97 10.27
N HIS A 103 13.19 8.25 10.68
CA HIS A 103 12.53 8.65 11.92
C HIS A 103 11.03 8.92 11.79
N THR A 104 10.56 9.28 10.57
CA THR A 104 9.14 9.56 10.33
C THR A 104 8.39 8.26 10.05
N ALA A 105 8.20 7.49 11.11
CA ALA A 105 7.57 6.17 11.09
C ALA A 105 6.95 5.89 12.47
N MET A 106 6.29 4.74 12.62
CA MET A 106 5.71 4.30 13.89
C MET A 106 6.83 4.09 14.94
N PRO A 107 6.75 4.70 16.14
CA PRO A 107 7.71 4.43 17.20
C PRO A 107 7.77 2.94 17.54
N ALA A 108 8.98 2.40 17.75
CA ALA A 108 9.20 0.97 17.94
C ALA A 108 8.47 0.40 19.17
N ASP A 109 8.40 1.16 20.25
CA ASP A 109 7.68 0.79 21.48
C ASP A 109 6.16 0.75 21.27
N VAL A 110 5.60 1.72 20.52
CA VAL A 110 4.18 1.73 20.15
C VAL A 110 3.83 0.54 19.28
N PHE A 111 4.68 0.23 18.29
CA PHE A 111 4.48 -0.93 17.43
C PHE A 111 4.57 -2.25 18.21
N SER A 112 5.54 -2.38 19.11
CA SER A 112 5.71 -3.57 19.96
C SER A 112 4.48 -3.80 20.86
N GLN A 113 3.91 -2.73 21.43
CA GLN A 113 2.65 -2.79 22.20
C GLN A 113 1.46 -3.22 21.35
N PHE A 114 1.37 -2.71 20.12
CA PHE A 114 0.33 -3.12 19.17
C PHE A 114 0.43 -4.61 18.82
N LYS A 115 1.63 -5.08 18.51
CA LYS A 115 1.92 -6.50 18.23
C LYS A 115 1.59 -7.40 19.43
N ALA A 116 1.97 -7.01 20.65
CA ALA A 116 1.63 -7.72 21.88
C ALA A 116 0.11 -7.77 22.10
N SER A 117 -0.60 -6.67 21.85
CA SER A 117 -2.06 -6.62 21.94
C SER A 117 -2.73 -7.56 20.93
N PHE A 118 -2.18 -7.64 19.71
CA PHE A 118 -2.68 -8.58 18.70
C PHE A 118 -2.52 -10.02 19.14
N LEU A 119 -1.37 -10.39 19.72
CA LEU A 119 -1.12 -11.75 20.23
C LEU A 119 -2.08 -12.13 21.37
N GLN A 120 -2.45 -11.16 22.21
CA GLN A 120 -3.38 -11.39 23.33
C GLN A 120 -4.85 -11.46 22.86
N ASN A 121 -5.27 -10.54 21.98
CA ASN A 121 -6.64 -10.45 21.50
C ASN A 121 -6.71 -9.90 20.06
N PRO A 122 -6.57 -10.77 19.04
CA PRO A 122 -6.60 -10.34 17.64
C PRO A 122 -7.85 -9.55 17.25
N GLN A 123 -9.03 -9.98 17.70
CA GLN A 123 -10.29 -9.34 17.33
C GLN A 123 -10.42 -7.93 17.90
N ALA A 124 -10.07 -7.73 19.17
CA ALA A 124 -10.10 -6.41 19.78
C ALA A 124 -9.08 -5.46 19.14
N THR A 125 -7.88 -5.99 18.80
CA THR A 125 -6.84 -5.24 18.13
C THR A 125 -7.24 -4.83 16.72
N LEU A 126 -7.87 -5.72 15.94
CA LEU A 126 -8.42 -5.39 14.62
C LEU A 126 -9.48 -4.28 14.71
N LYS A 127 -10.42 -4.37 15.66
CA LYS A 127 -11.44 -3.31 15.87
C LYS A 127 -10.80 -1.96 16.17
N ARG A 128 -9.75 -1.94 17.00
CA ARG A 128 -9.01 -0.72 17.32
C ARG A 128 -8.25 -0.21 16.08
N PHE A 129 -7.69 -1.09 15.28
CA PHE A 129 -7.01 -0.74 14.03
C PHE A 129 -7.99 -0.11 13.03
N TYR A 130 -9.21 -0.68 12.85
CA TYR A 130 -10.24 -0.09 11.99
C TYR A 130 -10.64 1.32 12.41
N TYR A 131 -10.70 1.57 13.72
CA TYR A 131 -10.91 2.93 14.22
C TYR A 131 -9.75 3.85 13.86
N LEU A 132 -8.51 3.39 14.03
CA LEU A 132 -7.31 4.18 13.77
C LEU A 132 -7.18 4.60 12.30
N ILE A 133 -7.48 3.70 11.36
CA ILE A 133 -7.39 4.00 9.92
C ILE A 133 -8.46 4.94 9.39
N THR A 134 -9.54 5.16 10.16
CA THR A 134 -10.64 6.09 9.83
C THR A 134 -10.65 7.35 10.68
N LEU A 135 -9.80 7.42 11.69
CA LEU A 135 -9.67 8.57 12.59
C LEU A 135 -9.18 9.81 11.81
N GLY A 136 -9.85 10.93 12.01
CA GLY A 136 -9.60 12.19 11.29
C GLY A 136 -10.67 12.51 10.25
N SER A 137 -11.47 11.53 9.82
CA SER A 137 -12.62 11.79 8.96
C SER A 137 -13.71 12.60 9.68
N SER A 138 -14.38 13.47 8.95
CA SER A 138 -15.56 14.20 9.45
C SER A 138 -16.73 13.27 9.87
N GLN A 139 -16.70 12.02 9.39
CA GLN A 139 -17.69 10.96 9.67
C GLN A 139 -17.04 9.72 10.30
N ALA A 140 -15.95 9.90 11.08
CA ALA A 140 -15.10 8.82 11.59
C ALA A 140 -15.85 7.63 12.19
N LYS A 141 -16.97 7.86 12.91
CA LYS A 141 -17.79 6.78 13.48
C LYS A 141 -18.47 5.94 12.39
N GLN A 142 -19.00 6.59 11.36
CA GLN A 142 -19.69 5.90 10.26
C GLN A 142 -18.68 5.15 9.41
N ASP A 143 -17.54 5.77 9.11
CA ASP A 143 -16.44 5.18 8.35
C ASP A 143 -15.85 3.97 9.08
N TRP A 144 -15.65 4.08 10.41
CA TRP A 144 -15.23 2.95 11.24
C TRP A 144 -16.21 1.77 11.17
N LEU A 145 -17.51 2.03 11.31
CA LEU A 145 -18.54 0.98 11.20
C LEU A 145 -18.56 0.38 9.79
N SER A 146 -18.38 1.21 8.76
CA SER A 146 -18.32 0.77 7.37
C SER A 146 -17.13 -0.17 7.14
N VAL A 147 -15.93 0.22 7.59
CA VAL A 147 -14.74 -0.64 7.50
C VAL A 147 -14.94 -1.93 8.30
N GLN A 148 -15.46 -1.84 9.53
CA GLN A 148 -15.69 -3.02 10.37
C GLN A 148 -16.67 -4.01 9.74
N ASN A 149 -17.69 -3.53 9.02
CA ASN A 149 -18.70 -4.37 8.38
C ASN A 149 -18.19 -5.05 7.11
N ILE A 150 -17.29 -4.39 6.36
CA ILE A 150 -16.81 -4.91 5.09
C ILE A 150 -15.51 -5.72 5.26
N ALA A 151 -14.72 -5.45 6.29
CA ALA A 151 -13.44 -6.12 6.48
C ALA A 151 -13.62 -7.64 6.71
N ASN A 152 -12.85 -8.40 5.97
CA ASN A 152 -12.78 -9.87 6.07
C ASN A 152 -11.30 -10.28 6.16
N PRO A 153 -10.69 -10.08 7.35
CA PRO A 153 -9.25 -10.28 7.50
C PRO A 153 -8.86 -11.74 7.25
N PRO A 154 -7.65 -11.97 6.73
CA PRO A 154 -7.12 -13.32 6.55
C PRO A 154 -6.85 -14.00 7.91
N SER A 155 -6.29 -15.21 7.87
CA SER A 155 -5.96 -15.97 9.08
C SER A 155 -5.05 -15.17 10.03
N ASN A 156 -5.17 -15.42 11.34
CA ASN A 156 -4.31 -14.80 12.36
C ASN A 156 -2.82 -15.10 12.12
N LYS A 157 -2.49 -16.24 11.51
CA LYS A 157 -1.13 -16.57 11.10
C LYS A 157 -0.61 -15.55 10.10
N LEU A 158 -1.34 -15.31 9.01
CA LEU A 158 -0.94 -14.35 7.97
C LEU A 158 -0.92 -12.91 8.50
N LEU A 159 -1.84 -12.57 9.41
CA LEU A 159 -1.82 -11.26 10.07
C LEU A 159 -0.57 -11.08 10.94
N LEU A 160 -0.14 -12.10 11.66
CA LEU A 160 1.09 -12.05 12.45
C LEU A 160 2.34 -11.96 11.56
N GLU A 161 2.38 -12.70 10.47
CA GLU A 161 3.42 -12.58 9.44
C GLU A 161 3.44 -11.15 8.83
N GLY A 162 2.26 -10.55 8.61
CA GLY A 162 2.13 -9.16 8.19
C GLY A 162 2.73 -8.16 9.19
N LEU A 163 2.52 -8.37 10.49
CA LEU A 163 3.17 -7.56 11.53
C LEU A 163 4.69 -7.76 11.56
N GLN A 164 5.17 -8.96 11.30
CA GLN A 164 6.61 -9.22 11.18
C GLN A 164 7.21 -8.48 9.97
N MET A 165 6.52 -8.49 8.83
CA MET A 165 6.95 -7.72 7.65
C MET A 165 6.99 -6.22 7.93
N LEU A 166 5.95 -5.63 8.56
CA LEU A 166 5.96 -4.23 8.98
C LEU A 166 7.11 -3.88 9.91
N GLU A 167 7.52 -4.81 10.78
CA GLU A 167 8.63 -4.63 11.71
C GLU A 167 10.01 -4.69 11.04
N GLN A 168 10.17 -5.55 10.04
CA GLN A 168 11.47 -5.92 9.49
C GLN A 168 11.80 -5.22 8.16
N LEU A 169 10.79 -4.85 7.38
CA LEU A 169 11.03 -4.27 6.06
C LEU A 169 11.52 -2.81 6.17
N ASN A 170 12.66 -2.59 5.56
CA ASN A 170 13.18 -1.25 5.25
C ASN A 170 13.47 -1.18 3.75
N LEU A 171 12.56 -0.57 3.01
CA LEU A 171 12.58 -0.49 1.54
C LEU A 171 12.93 0.92 1.04
N VAL A 172 13.54 1.77 1.87
CA VAL A 172 13.91 3.14 1.53
C VAL A 172 14.90 3.15 0.36
N ASP A 173 15.94 2.34 0.42
CA ASP A 173 16.93 2.25 -0.66
C ASP A 173 16.35 1.61 -1.93
N ASN A 174 15.40 0.66 -1.78
CA ASN A 174 14.70 0.09 -2.92
C ASN A 174 13.93 1.17 -3.70
N LEU A 175 13.17 2.04 -3.01
CA LEU A 175 12.48 3.16 -3.66
C LEU A 175 13.43 4.12 -4.34
N LYS A 176 14.53 4.48 -3.66
CA LYS A 176 15.53 5.43 -4.15
C LYS A 176 16.27 4.93 -5.40
N THR A 177 16.54 3.64 -5.47
CA THR A 177 17.33 3.05 -6.57
C THR A 177 16.48 2.43 -7.67
N TYR A 178 15.17 2.25 -7.45
CA TYR A 178 14.27 1.66 -8.43
C TYR A 178 14.08 2.60 -9.65
N PRO A 179 14.43 2.18 -10.87
CA PRO A 179 14.40 3.05 -12.05
C PRO A 179 13.01 3.14 -12.69
N GLY A 180 12.05 2.32 -12.28
CA GLY A 180 10.68 2.36 -12.78
C GLY A 180 9.92 3.58 -12.29
N ARG A 181 8.81 3.89 -12.96
CA ARG A 181 7.93 5.00 -12.57
C ARG A 181 7.24 4.73 -11.24
N GLN A 182 7.17 5.75 -10.39
CA GLN A 182 6.60 5.65 -9.05
C GLN A 182 5.61 6.77 -8.76
N LEU A 183 4.46 6.42 -8.15
CA LEU A 183 3.51 7.35 -7.56
C LEU A 183 3.23 6.95 -6.11
N HIS A 184 3.39 7.90 -5.18
CA HIS A 184 3.09 7.68 -3.77
C HIS A 184 2.00 8.65 -3.32
N LEU A 185 0.84 8.12 -2.90
CA LEU A 185 -0.29 8.91 -2.42
C LEU A 185 -0.37 8.81 -0.89
N PHE A 186 -0.32 9.98 -0.23
CA PHE A 186 -0.42 10.12 1.21
C PHE A 186 -1.72 10.79 1.60
N ALA A 187 -2.26 10.47 2.76
CA ALA A 187 -3.48 11.08 3.28
C ALA A 187 -3.14 12.16 4.33
N GLU A 188 -3.83 13.30 4.26
CA GLU A 188 -3.56 14.44 5.15
C GLU A 188 -3.83 14.13 6.62
N GLN A 189 -4.89 13.35 6.89
CA GLN A 189 -5.35 13.01 8.24
C GLN A 189 -5.06 11.54 8.59
N ASP A 190 -3.95 11.00 8.07
CA ASP A 190 -3.52 9.64 8.33
C ASP A 190 -2.91 9.52 9.74
N ASN A 191 -3.56 8.71 10.59
CA ASN A 191 -3.09 8.44 11.95
C ASN A 191 -2.22 7.16 12.06
N VAL A 192 -1.94 6.51 10.93
CA VAL A 192 -1.05 5.34 10.83
C VAL A 192 0.25 5.70 10.14
N ILE A 193 0.16 6.40 9.00
CA ILE A 193 1.30 6.92 8.23
C ILE A 193 1.19 8.45 8.22
N PRO A 194 1.85 9.16 9.14
CA PRO A 194 1.74 10.61 9.21
C PRO A 194 2.16 11.29 7.89
N CYS A 195 1.37 12.24 7.39
CA CYS A 195 1.66 12.95 6.13
C CYS A 195 3.02 13.67 6.14
N LYS A 196 3.59 13.93 7.32
CA LYS A 196 4.96 14.44 7.51
C LYS A 196 6.02 13.59 6.81
N ILE A 197 5.74 12.31 6.52
CA ILE A 197 6.63 11.44 5.74
C ILE A 197 7.00 12.04 4.37
N MET A 198 6.16 12.92 3.81
CA MET A 198 6.44 13.59 2.54
C MET A 198 7.72 14.44 2.61
N GLU A 199 8.16 14.89 3.79
CA GLU A 199 9.45 15.57 3.95
C GLU A 199 10.62 14.63 3.66
N ASN A 200 10.52 13.38 4.13
CA ASN A 200 11.52 12.34 3.83
C ASN A 200 11.52 11.96 2.34
N PHE A 201 10.36 11.97 1.70
CA PHE A 201 10.27 11.69 0.26
C PHE A 201 10.98 12.75 -0.59
N LYS A 202 11.10 14.00 -0.12
CA LYS A 202 11.92 15.02 -0.80
C LYS A 202 13.40 14.64 -0.85
N ASP A 203 13.89 13.96 0.18
CA ASP A 203 15.29 13.57 0.29
C ASP A 203 15.65 12.33 -0.55
N ILE A 204 14.66 11.51 -0.89
CA ILE A 204 14.85 10.29 -1.68
C ILE A 204 14.25 10.39 -3.09
N ALA A 205 13.61 11.52 -3.42
CA ALA A 205 12.94 11.70 -4.71
C ALA A 205 13.91 11.57 -5.89
N THR A 206 13.44 10.87 -6.92
CA THR A 206 14.10 10.71 -8.21
C THR A 206 13.23 11.30 -9.31
N GLU A 207 13.76 11.47 -10.52
CA GLU A 207 13.01 11.97 -11.68
C GLU A 207 11.79 11.09 -12.02
N ASN A 208 11.87 9.80 -11.69
CA ASN A 208 10.79 8.84 -11.95
C ASN A 208 9.77 8.73 -10.81
N MET A 209 9.95 9.50 -9.73
CA MET A 209 9.12 9.45 -8.53
C MET A 209 8.22 10.68 -8.43
N SER A 210 6.92 10.43 -8.31
CA SER A 210 5.91 11.45 -7.97
C SER A 210 5.28 11.11 -6.63
N TYR A 211 4.97 12.13 -5.82
CA TYR A 211 4.21 11.93 -4.58
C TYR A 211 3.22 13.06 -4.38
N LYS A 212 2.05 12.74 -3.83
CA LYS A 212 0.93 13.69 -3.64
C LYS A 212 0.26 13.49 -2.29
N LEU A 213 -0.28 14.59 -1.74
CA LEU A 213 -1.13 14.59 -0.56
C LEU A 213 -2.61 14.61 -0.98
N ILE A 214 -3.37 13.65 -0.48
CA ILE A 214 -4.82 13.62 -0.61
C ILE A 214 -5.41 14.39 0.57
N LYS A 215 -5.96 15.58 0.31
CA LYS A 215 -6.57 16.43 1.36
C LYS A 215 -7.83 15.79 1.92
N ASP A 216 -8.13 16.07 3.19
CA ASP A 216 -9.30 15.56 3.89
C ASP A 216 -9.44 14.03 3.84
N ALA A 217 -8.32 13.32 3.71
CA ALA A 217 -8.27 11.87 3.59
C ALA A 217 -7.62 11.23 4.82
N THR A 218 -8.13 10.06 5.21
CA THR A 218 -7.57 9.22 6.26
C THR A 218 -6.80 8.04 5.66
N HIS A 219 -6.17 7.20 6.48
CA HIS A 219 -5.47 5.99 6.01
C HIS A 219 -6.35 5.09 5.12
N ALA A 220 -7.67 5.10 5.36
CA ALA A 220 -8.63 4.28 4.61
C ALA A 220 -9.12 4.94 3.30
N PHE A 221 -8.47 6.00 2.79
CA PHE A 221 -8.92 6.70 1.58
C PHE A 221 -9.08 5.81 0.33
N PRO A 222 -8.31 4.72 0.12
CA PRO A 222 -8.52 3.85 -1.03
C PRO A 222 -9.89 3.16 -1.03
N TYR A 223 -10.51 3.05 0.15
CA TYR A 223 -11.86 2.53 0.35
C TYR A 223 -12.91 3.66 0.46
N LEU A 224 -12.60 4.74 1.20
CA LEU A 224 -13.58 5.80 1.53
C LEU A 224 -13.67 6.87 0.43
N GLN A 225 -12.63 7.07 -0.37
CA GLN A 225 -12.55 8.07 -1.44
C GLN A 225 -12.14 7.39 -2.77
N VAL A 226 -12.93 6.36 -3.15
CA VAL A 226 -12.60 5.48 -4.28
C VAL A 226 -12.45 6.25 -5.58
N GLU A 227 -13.41 7.14 -5.91
CA GLU A 227 -13.42 7.91 -7.16
C GLU A 227 -12.17 8.76 -7.27
N ARG A 228 -11.81 9.46 -6.21
CA ARG A 228 -10.61 10.29 -6.18
C ARG A 228 -9.33 9.45 -6.32
N THR A 229 -9.30 8.28 -5.69
CA THR A 229 -8.16 7.35 -5.81
C THR A 229 -8.01 6.87 -7.25
N ILE A 230 -9.11 6.53 -7.93
CA ILE A 230 -9.13 6.16 -9.34
C ILE A 230 -8.61 7.31 -10.22
N GLU A 231 -9.09 8.53 -9.99
CA GLU A 231 -8.67 9.71 -10.75
C GLU A 231 -7.17 9.93 -10.68
N GLU A 232 -6.58 9.87 -9.46
CA GLU A 232 -5.13 10.06 -9.28
C GLU A 232 -4.31 8.95 -9.96
N ILE A 233 -4.74 7.70 -9.86
CA ILE A 233 -4.10 6.57 -10.52
C ILE A 233 -4.18 6.73 -12.05
N CYS A 234 -5.38 6.96 -12.59
CA CYS A 234 -5.59 7.09 -14.02
C CYS A 234 -4.84 8.28 -14.60
N GLN A 235 -4.86 9.43 -13.93
CA GLN A 235 -4.11 10.61 -14.35
C GLN A 235 -2.61 10.29 -14.47
N PHE A 236 -2.03 9.65 -13.46
CA PHE A 236 -0.62 9.27 -13.48
C PHE A 236 -0.29 8.29 -14.60
N LEU A 237 -1.15 7.29 -14.85
CA LEU A 237 -0.93 6.31 -15.90
C LEU A 237 -1.08 6.89 -17.32
N THR A 238 -1.94 7.90 -17.50
CA THR A 238 -2.24 8.48 -18.83
C THR A 238 -1.20 9.49 -19.30
N ILE A 239 -0.56 10.25 -18.40
CA ILE A 239 0.38 11.34 -18.73
C ILE A 239 1.51 10.88 -19.67
N HIS A 240 1.90 9.61 -19.66
CA HIS A 240 2.99 9.10 -20.51
C HIS A 240 2.56 8.28 -21.73
N GLN A 241 1.26 8.05 -21.94
CA GLN A 241 0.80 7.45 -23.20
C GLN A 241 0.84 8.46 -24.36
N GLN A 242 1.02 9.75 -24.06
CA GLN A 242 1.08 10.83 -25.08
C GLN A 242 2.52 11.19 -25.48
N SER A 243 3.54 10.63 -24.81
CA SER A 243 4.96 10.96 -25.06
C SER A 243 5.74 9.80 -25.73
N SER A 244 5.05 8.75 -26.17
CA SER A 244 5.56 7.60 -26.91
C SER A 244 4.88 7.54 -28.29
#